data_7ab52079b91eb2188e417c6456a42a9b
#
_entry.id   7ab52079b91eb2188e417c6456a42a9b
#
_cell.length_a   1.000
_cell.length_b   1.000
_cell.length_c   1.000
_cell.angle_alpha   90.00
_cell.angle_beta   90.00
_cell.angle_gamma   90.00
#
_symmetry.space_group_name_H-M   'P 1'
#
loop_
_entity.id
_entity.type
_entity.pdbx_description
1 polymer ?
#
loop_
_entity_poly.entity_id
_entity_poly.type
_entity_poly.pdbx_seq_one_letter_code
_entity_poly.pdbx_strand_id
1 'polypeptide(L)'
;ICRRMLINGIPLPSILQISGKKPWEIAFIDTLELWKFGDYKNYTSLKLLTAVFGIPTPKEDIEGRQVASVYYNEKNVERIAVYCQKDVVATAQVFLKMQNIQGFKTENIEFL
;
A
#
# COMPACT_ATOMS: atom_id res chain seq x y z
N ILE A 1 -10.67 -2.10 3.82
CA ILE A 1 -10.51 -3.25 4.73
C ILE A 1 -11.67 -3.32 5.71
N CYS A 2 -11.87 -2.35 6.63
CA CYS A 2 -12.86 -2.40 7.72
C CYS A 2 -14.27 -2.78 7.27
N ARG A 3 -14.81 -2.14 6.22
CA ARG A 3 -16.16 -2.46 5.71
C ARG A 3 -16.26 -3.92 5.24
N ARG A 4 -15.22 -4.45 4.61
CA ARG A 4 -15.20 -5.86 4.17
C ARG A 4 -15.12 -6.81 5.35
N MET A 5 -14.36 -6.46 6.38
CA MET A 5 -14.34 -7.25 7.61
C MET A 5 -15.72 -7.32 8.25
N LEU A 6 -16.39 -6.17 8.43
CA LEU A 6 -17.73 -6.12 9.01
C LEU A 6 -18.77 -6.92 8.19
N ILE A 7 -18.76 -6.79 6.86
CA ILE A 7 -19.67 -7.54 5.96
C ILE A 7 -19.48 -9.05 6.11
N ASN A 8 -18.24 -9.50 6.36
CA ASN A 8 -17.93 -10.91 6.52
C ASN A 8 -17.93 -11.38 8.00
N GLY A 9 -18.46 -10.59 8.94
CA GLY A 9 -18.52 -10.96 10.35
C GLY A 9 -17.15 -11.04 11.04
N ILE A 10 -16.11 -10.43 10.50
CA ILE A 10 -14.76 -10.45 11.05
C ILE A 10 -14.62 -9.28 12.03
N PRO A 11 -14.24 -9.53 13.30
CA PRO A 11 -14.05 -8.48 14.29
C PRO A 11 -12.95 -7.50 13.86
N LEU A 12 -13.20 -6.21 14.05
CA LEU A 12 -12.18 -5.20 13.78
C LEU A 12 -11.13 -5.19 14.90
N PRO A 13 -9.84 -5.30 14.58
CA PRO A 13 -8.77 -5.01 15.54
C PRO A 13 -8.90 -3.58 16.10
N SER A 14 -8.50 -3.39 17.35
CA SER A 14 -8.61 -2.07 18.02
C SER A 14 -7.94 -0.93 17.24
N ILE A 15 -6.83 -1.21 16.58
CA ILE A 15 -6.11 -0.24 15.74
C ILE A 15 -6.95 0.25 14.55
N LEU A 16 -7.89 -0.54 14.04
CA LEU A 16 -8.77 -0.19 12.92
C LEU A 16 -10.09 0.45 13.38
N GLN A 17 -10.34 0.53 14.68
CA GLN A 17 -11.53 1.16 15.24
C GLN A 17 -11.37 2.68 15.29
N ILE A 18 -11.43 3.31 14.12
CA ILE A 18 -11.24 4.76 13.95
C ILE A 18 -12.54 5.54 13.76
N SER A 19 -13.69 4.87 13.84
CA SER A 19 -14.99 5.52 13.68
C SER A 19 -15.19 6.61 14.71
N GLY A 20 -15.52 7.82 14.25
CA GLY A 20 -15.74 8.98 15.11
C GLY A 20 -14.45 9.67 15.60
N LYS A 21 -13.27 9.14 15.31
CA LYS A 21 -12.00 9.80 15.65
C LYS A 21 -11.69 10.94 14.70
N LYS A 22 -11.08 11.99 15.23
CA LYS A 22 -10.56 13.10 14.44
C LYS A 22 -9.24 12.72 13.77
N PRO A 23 -8.83 13.35 12.66
CA PRO A 23 -7.60 12.99 11.93
C PRO A 23 -6.34 12.92 12.79
N TRP A 24 -6.22 13.79 13.80
CA TRP A 24 -5.06 13.80 14.69
C TRP A 24 -5.10 12.75 15.82
N GLU A 25 -6.22 12.06 15.99
CA GLU A 25 -6.38 10.95 16.94
C GLU A 25 -6.13 9.58 16.27
N ILE A 26 -5.86 9.59 14.97
CA ILE A 26 -5.65 8.38 14.17
C ILE A 26 -4.15 8.14 14.05
N ALA A 27 -3.71 6.96 14.48
CA ALA A 27 -2.31 6.55 14.42
C ALA A 27 -1.89 5.99 13.04
N PHE A 28 -2.60 6.35 11.96
CA PHE A 28 -2.25 5.93 10.61
C PHE A 28 -1.48 7.02 9.90
N ILE A 29 -0.46 6.59 9.15
CA ILE A 29 0.32 7.46 8.29
C ILE A 29 -0.05 7.12 6.84
N ASP A 30 -0.48 8.14 6.10
CA ASP A 30 -0.69 8.05 4.66
C ASP A 30 0.53 8.66 3.96
N THR A 31 1.28 7.84 3.24
CA THR A 31 2.50 8.28 2.54
C THR A 31 2.19 9.28 1.43
N LEU A 32 0.98 9.24 0.85
CA LEU A 32 0.56 10.22 -0.14
C LEU A 32 0.32 11.59 0.51
N GLU A 33 -0.31 11.62 1.68
CA GLU A 33 -0.51 12.86 2.43
C GLU A 33 0.83 13.45 2.90
N LEU A 34 1.78 12.62 3.33
CA LEU A 34 3.13 13.08 3.67
C LEU A 34 3.85 13.70 2.47
N TRP A 35 3.72 13.08 1.29
CA TRP A 35 4.39 13.56 0.07
C TRP A 35 3.83 14.87 -0.45
N LYS A 36 2.56 15.14 -0.24
CA LYS A 36 1.88 16.32 -0.80
C LYS A 36 2.45 17.65 -0.33
N PHE A 37 2.94 17.76 0.90
CA PHE A 37 3.39 19.03 1.49
C PHE A 37 2.43 20.21 1.21
N GLY A 38 1.12 19.94 1.22
CA GLY A 38 0.09 20.94 0.91
C GLY A 38 -0.25 21.10 -0.57
N ASP A 39 0.38 20.38 -1.49
CA ASP A 39 -0.02 20.33 -2.90
C ASP A 39 -1.14 19.28 -3.11
N TYR A 40 -2.37 19.77 -3.21
CA TYR A 40 -3.55 18.93 -3.43
C TYR A 40 -3.94 18.78 -4.89
N LYS A 41 -3.23 19.46 -5.82
CA LYS A 41 -3.59 19.48 -7.24
C LYS A 41 -2.93 18.35 -8.02
N ASN A 42 -1.77 17.90 -7.58
CA ASN A 42 -0.96 16.91 -8.30
C ASN A 42 -0.96 15.57 -7.57
N TYR A 43 -1.47 14.54 -8.26
CA TYR A 43 -1.39 13.17 -7.77
C TYR A 43 -0.06 12.53 -8.18
N THR A 44 0.67 12.03 -7.20
CA THR A 44 1.92 11.28 -7.44
C THR A 44 1.67 9.79 -7.19
N SER A 45 1.83 8.96 -8.20
CA SER A 45 1.64 7.51 -8.06
C SER A 45 2.78 6.88 -7.23
N LEU A 46 2.50 5.75 -6.58
CA LEU A 46 3.52 4.96 -5.87
C LEU A 46 4.69 4.59 -6.80
N LYS A 47 4.39 4.21 -8.04
CA LYS A 47 5.40 3.90 -9.06
C LYS A 47 6.33 5.07 -9.35
N LEU A 48 5.79 6.28 -9.41
CA LEU A 48 6.62 7.48 -9.60
C LEU A 48 7.48 7.75 -8.36
N LEU A 49 6.93 7.62 -7.16
CA LEU A 49 7.69 7.81 -5.92
C LEU A 49 8.83 6.79 -5.78
N THR A 50 8.58 5.52 -6.07
CA THR A 50 9.64 4.50 -6.03
C THR A 50 10.77 4.82 -7.01
N ALA A 51 10.45 5.30 -8.22
CA ALA A 51 11.44 5.71 -9.20
C ALA A 51 12.26 6.94 -8.72
N VAL A 52 11.59 7.96 -8.18
CA VAL A 52 12.24 9.18 -7.66
C VAL A 52 13.19 8.85 -6.50
N PHE A 53 12.80 7.94 -5.61
CA PHE A 53 13.63 7.53 -4.47
C PHE A 53 14.67 6.45 -4.81
N GLY A 54 14.74 5.98 -6.07
CA GLY A 54 15.64 4.92 -6.50
C GLY A 54 15.37 3.59 -5.79
N ILE A 55 14.11 3.32 -5.46
CA ILE A 55 13.70 2.06 -4.84
C ILE A 55 13.55 1.01 -5.94
N PRO A 56 14.32 -0.11 -5.88
CA PRO A 56 14.16 -1.19 -6.83
C PRO A 56 12.77 -1.82 -6.68
N THR A 57 11.95 -1.71 -7.71
CA THR A 57 10.67 -2.41 -7.78
C THR A 57 10.79 -3.59 -8.73
N PRO A 58 10.42 -4.83 -8.31
CA PRO A 58 10.33 -5.95 -9.24
C PRO A 58 9.34 -5.60 -10.36
N LYS A 59 9.59 -6.11 -11.57
CA LYS A 59 8.63 -5.94 -12.67
C LYS A 59 7.24 -6.35 -12.19
N GLU A 60 6.30 -5.43 -12.33
CA GLU A 60 4.91 -5.71 -12.03
C GLU A 60 4.36 -6.67 -13.08
N ASP A 61 3.80 -7.78 -12.61
CA ASP A 61 3.13 -8.77 -13.45
C ASP A 61 1.73 -8.26 -13.88
N ILE A 62 1.07 -7.51 -12.99
CA ILE A 62 -0.24 -6.89 -13.25
C ILE A 62 -0.24 -5.43 -12.78
N GLU A 63 -1.15 -4.65 -13.33
CA GLU A 63 -1.44 -3.28 -12.87
C GLU A 63 -2.78 -3.25 -12.14
N GLY A 64 -3.01 -2.26 -11.28
CA GLY A 64 -4.25 -2.13 -10.49
C GLY A 64 -5.54 -2.22 -11.33
N ARG A 65 -5.52 -1.69 -12.58
CA ARG A 65 -6.65 -1.78 -13.52
C ARG A 65 -6.95 -3.21 -13.99
N GLN A 66 -5.99 -4.12 -13.89
CA GLN A 66 -6.13 -5.51 -14.33
C GLN A 66 -6.62 -6.44 -13.21
N VAL A 67 -6.60 -5.99 -11.94
CA VAL A 67 -6.99 -6.79 -10.78
C VAL A 67 -8.40 -7.39 -10.93
N ALA A 68 -9.36 -6.60 -11.41
CA ALA A 68 -10.72 -7.09 -11.63
C ALA A 68 -10.76 -8.21 -12.68
N SER A 69 -10.02 -8.07 -13.77
CA SER A 69 -9.93 -9.10 -14.82
C SER A 69 -9.28 -10.37 -14.29
N VAL A 70 -8.17 -10.25 -13.56
CA VAL A 70 -7.48 -11.40 -12.94
C VAL A 70 -8.42 -12.13 -11.96
N TYR A 71 -9.19 -11.38 -11.18
CA TYR A 71 -10.13 -11.97 -10.23
C TYR A 71 -11.29 -12.70 -10.91
N TYR A 72 -11.99 -12.04 -11.84
CA TYR A 72 -13.22 -12.57 -12.41
C TYR A 72 -12.99 -13.55 -13.56
N ASN A 73 -12.00 -13.28 -14.41
CA ASN A 73 -11.76 -14.06 -15.63
C ASN A 73 -10.74 -15.18 -15.41
N GLU A 74 -9.62 -14.88 -14.72
CA GLU A 74 -8.56 -15.85 -14.48
C GLU A 74 -8.75 -16.63 -13.17
N LYS A 75 -9.58 -16.09 -12.23
CA LYS A 75 -9.80 -16.64 -10.87
C LYS A 75 -8.50 -16.87 -10.09
N ASN A 76 -7.50 -16.07 -10.38
CA ASN A 76 -6.15 -16.20 -9.80
C ASN A 76 -5.94 -15.19 -8.66
N VAL A 77 -6.41 -15.55 -7.47
CA VAL A 77 -6.30 -14.72 -6.26
C VAL A 77 -4.85 -14.64 -5.78
N GLU A 78 -4.06 -15.68 -5.97
CA GLU A 78 -2.65 -15.71 -5.55
C GLU A 78 -1.82 -14.67 -6.29
N ARG A 79 -2.05 -14.52 -7.59
CA ARG A 79 -1.40 -13.49 -8.41
C ARG A 79 -1.73 -12.08 -7.91
N ILE A 80 -2.98 -11.86 -7.49
CA ILE A 80 -3.40 -10.59 -6.88
C ILE A 80 -2.73 -10.40 -5.51
N ALA A 81 -2.62 -11.45 -4.70
CA ALA A 81 -1.96 -11.38 -3.40
C ALA A 81 -0.48 -10.97 -3.55
N VAL A 82 0.25 -11.58 -4.47
CA VAL A 82 1.65 -11.22 -4.76
C VAL A 82 1.77 -9.75 -5.19
N TYR A 83 0.87 -9.28 -6.06
CA TYR A 83 0.82 -7.89 -6.46
C TYR A 83 0.63 -6.96 -5.24
N CYS A 84 -0.35 -7.25 -4.38
CA CYS A 84 -0.61 -6.46 -3.18
C CYS A 84 0.58 -6.47 -2.19
N GLN A 85 1.26 -7.61 -2.04
CA GLN A 85 2.46 -7.71 -1.19
C GLN A 85 3.58 -6.81 -1.70
N LYS A 86 3.81 -6.76 -3.02
CA LYS A 86 4.79 -5.85 -3.64
C LYS A 86 4.45 -4.39 -3.38
N ASP A 87 3.18 -4.00 -3.47
CA ASP A 87 2.74 -2.64 -3.18
C ASP A 87 2.96 -2.27 -1.70
N VAL A 88 2.73 -3.20 -0.77
CA VAL A 88 2.99 -3.00 0.67
C VAL A 88 4.49 -2.77 0.91
N VAL A 89 5.35 -3.59 0.31
CA VAL A 89 6.81 -3.45 0.41
C VAL A 89 7.28 -2.11 -0.15
N ALA A 90 6.80 -1.73 -1.33
CA ALA A 90 7.13 -0.46 -1.96
C ALA A 90 6.70 0.73 -1.10
N THR A 91 5.49 0.69 -0.53
CA THR A 91 4.98 1.74 0.36
C THR A 91 5.83 1.87 1.63
N ALA A 92 6.21 0.74 2.24
CA ALA A 92 7.08 0.74 3.42
C ALA A 92 8.46 1.35 3.10
N GLN A 93 9.05 1.01 1.98
CA GLN A 93 10.33 1.57 1.54
C GLN A 93 10.24 3.08 1.25
N VAL A 94 9.17 3.52 0.60
CA VAL A 94 8.91 4.96 0.37
C VAL A 94 8.81 5.69 1.70
N PHE A 95 8.07 5.15 2.67
CA PHE A 95 7.98 5.74 4.00
C PHE A 95 9.34 5.87 4.69
N LEU A 96 10.17 4.82 4.68
CA LEU A 96 11.51 4.84 5.26
C LEU A 96 12.39 5.90 4.59
N LYS A 97 12.35 6.01 3.26
CA LYS A 97 13.08 7.05 2.52
C LYS A 97 12.63 8.46 2.91
N MET A 98 11.33 8.69 3.08
CA MET A 98 10.82 9.99 3.55
C MET A 98 11.31 10.35 4.96
N GLN A 99 11.64 9.36 5.79
CA GLN A 99 12.21 9.54 7.13
C GLN A 99 13.74 9.59 7.13
N ASN A 100 14.41 9.58 5.96
CA ASN A 100 15.86 9.45 5.81
C ASN A 100 16.43 8.18 6.48
N ILE A 101 15.65 7.14 6.56
CA ILE A 101 16.05 5.83 7.08
C ILE A 101 16.45 4.94 5.90
N GLN A 102 17.53 4.18 6.06
CA GLN A 102 17.93 3.20 5.06
C GLN A 102 16.84 2.15 4.89
N GLY A 103 16.40 1.93 3.65
CA GLY A 103 15.44 0.87 3.33
C GLY A 103 16.03 -0.53 3.54
N PHE A 104 15.16 -1.51 3.62
CA PHE A 104 15.56 -2.92 3.70
C PHE A 104 15.82 -3.48 2.29
N LYS A 105 16.66 -4.51 2.22
CA LYS A 105 16.93 -5.20 0.96
C LYS A 105 15.76 -6.14 0.63
N THR A 106 15.34 -6.15 -0.64
CA THR A 106 14.23 -6.98 -1.10
C THR A 106 14.50 -8.48 -0.96
N GLU A 107 15.77 -8.88 -0.95
CA GLU A 107 16.21 -10.27 -0.72
C GLU A 107 15.88 -10.81 0.68
N ASN A 108 15.61 -9.91 1.63
CA ASN A 108 15.25 -10.25 3.01
C ASN A 108 13.74 -10.32 3.23
N ILE A 109 12.94 -10.33 2.15
CA ILE A 109 11.48 -10.34 2.22
C ILE A 109 10.99 -11.70 1.73
N GLU A 110 10.28 -12.40 2.58
CA GLU A 110 9.53 -13.59 2.19
C GLU A 110 8.11 -13.15 1.76
N PHE A 111 7.76 -13.53 0.54
CA PHE A 111 6.38 -13.39 0.05
C PHE A 111 5.66 -14.71 0.34
N LEU A 112 4.50 -14.59 0.98
CA LEU A 112 3.65 -15.75 1.32
C LEU A 112 2.88 -16.23 0.10
#